data_0330c82764e11e25bfc2587e262814bf
#
_entry.id   0330c82764e11e25bfc2587e262814bf
#
_cell.length_a   1.000
_cell.length_b   1.000
_cell.length_c   1.000
_cell.angle_alpha   90.00
_cell.angle_beta   90.00
_cell.angle_gamma   90.00
#
_symmetry.space_group_name_H-M   'P 1'
#
loop_
_entity.id
_entity.type
_entity.pdbx_description
1 polymer ?
#
loop_
_entity_poly.entity_id
_entity_poly.type
_entity_poly.pdbx_seq_one_letter_code
_entity_poly.pdbx_strand_id
1 'polypeptide(L)'
;RTPLTRYVDPHPFVPAMDDARATRCEEILSIQAHGLASRLAHTGSDHAVIGISGGLDSTLALLVTVRAFDQLGYDRSGIVAVTMPGFGTTDRTYTNAIELVQSLGADLREISIVDSVLQHFADIGHDQDVHDVVYENAQARERTQILMDVANQVSGMVIGTGDLSELALGWATYNGDQMSMYGVNASVPKTLVRYLVDYCADAYEEQGEDEIAHVLRDVLDTPVSPELLPSAADGSIEQKTEDLVGPYELHDFFLFHVLRHGSGPLKVLRLAECAFGTGTDQEIYDHETIVHWLKVFYRRFFSQQFKRSAMPDGPKVGSVSLSPRGDLRMPSDASSSLWLSELESLDA
;
A
#
# COMPACT_ATOMS: atom_id res chain seq x y z
N ARG A 1 5.83 37.88 -2.72
CA ARG A 1 6.31 36.48 -2.79
C ARG A 1 7.45 36.39 -3.81
N THR A 2 8.59 35.81 -3.44
CA THR A 2 9.66 35.51 -4.39
C THR A 2 9.23 34.32 -5.27
N PRO A 3 9.27 34.40 -6.60
CA PRO A 3 8.93 33.28 -7.45
C PRO A 3 9.95 32.15 -7.27
N LEU A 4 9.46 30.91 -7.20
CA LEU A 4 10.30 29.73 -7.20
C LEU A 4 10.63 29.38 -8.66
N THR A 5 11.91 29.45 -9.02
CA THR A 5 12.36 29.28 -10.43
C THR A 5 12.95 27.89 -10.70
N ARG A 6 13.19 27.09 -9.65
CA ARG A 6 13.67 25.73 -9.80
C ARG A 6 12.51 24.77 -10.08
N TYR A 7 12.79 23.70 -10.82
CA TYR A 7 11.87 22.58 -10.96
C TYR A 7 11.58 21.93 -9.60
N VAL A 8 10.33 21.59 -9.34
CA VAL A 8 9.87 20.80 -8.19
C VAL A 8 9.24 19.55 -8.75
N ASP A 9 9.85 18.40 -8.45
CA ASP A 9 9.37 17.11 -8.92
C ASP A 9 8.03 16.76 -8.28
N PRO A 10 6.96 16.52 -9.04
CA PRO A 10 5.67 16.10 -8.49
C PRO A 10 5.68 14.68 -7.93
N HIS A 11 6.60 13.82 -8.38
CA HIS A 11 6.68 12.42 -7.97
C HIS A 11 8.05 12.07 -7.36
N PRO A 12 8.42 12.68 -6.21
CA PRO A 12 9.80 12.67 -5.69
C PRO A 12 10.30 11.29 -5.22
N PHE A 13 9.42 10.30 -5.14
CA PHE A 13 9.78 8.91 -4.83
C PHE A 13 10.03 8.06 -6.06
N VAL A 14 9.51 8.50 -7.22
CA VAL A 14 9.55 7.70 -8.45
C VAL A 14 10.86 8.00 -9.19
N PRO A 15 11.63 6.97 -9.59
CA PRO A 15 12.79 7.16 -10.44
C PRO A 15 12.42 7.84 -11.77
N ALA A 16 13.29 8.69 -12.29
CA ALA A 16 13.08 9.30 -13.59
C ALA A 16 12.97 8.23 -14.70
N MET A 17 12.13 8.50 -15.70
CA MET A 17 12.01 7.67 -16.91
C MET A 17 13.20 7.96 -17.85
N ASP A 18 14.37 7.51 -17.45
CA ASP A 18 15.62 7.63 -18.17
C ASP A 18 16.32 6.27 -18.32
N ASP A 19 17.50 6.25 -18.92
CA ASP A 19 18.30 5.03 -19.11
C ASP A 19 18.65 4.31 -17.80
N ALA A 20 18.50 4.96 -16.65
CA ALA A 20 18.75 4.39 -15.33
C ALA A 20 17.50 3.76 -14.68
N ARG A 21 16.32 3.85 -15.34
CA ARG A 21 15.04 3.30 -14.79
C ARG A 21 15.18 1.86 -14.36
N ALA A 22 15.64 1.00 -15.27
CA ALA A 22 15.80 -0.43 -15.02
C ALA A 22 16.74 -0.71 -13.83
N THR A 23 17.90 -0.05 -13.80
CA THR A 23 18.88 -0.19 -12.72
C THR A 23 18.30 0.18 -11.38
N ARG A 24 17.55 1.29 -11.30
CA ARG A 24 16.94 1.77 -10.04
C ARG A 24 15.79 0.89 -9.58
N CYS A 25 14.93 0.43 -10.50
CA CYS A 25 13.86 -0.49 -10.16
C CYS A 25 14.40 -1.83 -9.64
N GLU A 26 15.43 -2.39 -10.30
CA GLU A 26 16.08 -3.61 -9.85
C GLU A 26 16.78 -3.44 -8.50
N GLU A 27 17.39 -2.29 -8.22
CA GLU A 27 17.96 -1.99 -6.92
C GLU A 27 16.90 -2.00 -5.82
N ILE A 28 15.75 -1.33 -6.04
CA ILE A 28 14.63 -1.30 -5.08
C ILE A 28 14.08 -2.70 -4.83
N LEU A 29 13.74 -3.43 -5.90
CA LEU A 29 13.20 -4.79 -5.80
C LEU A 29 14.20 -5.75 -5.14
N SER A 30 15.49 -5.59 -5.42
CA SER A 30 16.55 -6.39 -4.79
C SER A 30 16.66 -6.10 -3.29
N ILE A 31 16.53 -4.84 -2.85
CA ILE A 31 16.52 -4.48 -1.43
C ILE A 31 15.32 -5.13 -0.73
N GLN A 32 14.13 -5.07 -1.34
CA GLN A 32 12.93 -5.70 -0.79
C GLN A 32 13.09 -7.23 -0.67
N ALA A 33 13.49 -7.88 -1.76
CA ALA A 33 13.65 -9.34 -1.83
C ALA A 33 14.75 -9.82 -0.87
N HIS A 34 15.91 -9.14 -0.83
CA HIS A 34 17.01 -9.52 0.06
C HIS A 34 16.64 -9.33 1.54
N GLY A 35 15.89 -8.28 1.88
CA GLY A 35 15.38 -8.07 3.22
C GLY A 35 14.47 -9.23 3.67
N LEU A 36 13.54 -9.67 2.81
CA LEU A 36 12.68 -10.82 3.10
C LEU A 36 13.47 -12.13 3.14
N ALA A 37 14.35 -12.36 2.17
CA ALA A 37 15.22 -13.55 2.13
C ALA A 37 16.04 -13.69 3.41
N SER A 38 16.63 -12.59 3.86
CA SER A 38 17.41 -12.57 5.12
C SER A 38 16.52 -12.91 6.34
N ARG A 39 15.27 -12.45 6.37
CA ARG A 39 14.32 -12.74 7.44
C ARG A 39 13.90 -14.22 7.43
N LEU A 40 13.57 -14.77 6.27
CA LEU A 40 13.21 -16.18 6.10
C LEU A 40 14.37 -17.10 6.51
N ALA A 41 15.56 -16.82 6.03
CA ALA A 41 16.77 -17.58 6.41
C ALA A 41 17.06 -17.50 7.92
N HIS A 42 16.90 -16.33 8.54
CA HIS A 42 17.13 -16.14 9.98
C HIS A 42 16.14 -16.94 10.83
N THR A 43 14.87 -16.99 10.44
CA THR A 43 13.82 -17.74 11.16
C THR A 43 13.81 -19.22 10.83
N GLY A 44 14.54 -19.63 9.77
CA GLY A 44 14.51 -21.00 9.26
C GLY A 44 13.17 -21.38 8.62
N SER A 45 12.39 -20.39 8.19
CA SER A 45 11.09 -20.61 7.53
C SER A 45 11.31 -20.78 6.02
N ASP A 46 10.78 -21.86 5.48
CA ASP A 46 10.74 -22.16 4.04
C ASP A 46 9.35 -21.94 3.43
N HIS A 47 8.43 -21.38 4.20
CA HIS A 47 7.10 -20.99 3.75
C HIS A 47 6.82 -19.51 4.03
N ALA A 48 6.13 -18.86 3.08
CA ALA A 48 5.58 -17.51 3.22
C ALA A 48 4.08 -17.54 2.94
N VAL A 49 3.29 -16.89 3.76
CA VAL A 49 1.83 -16.78 3.60
C VAL A 49 1.49 -15.35 3.27
N ILE A 50 0.75 -15.13 2.19
CA ILE A 50 0.42 -13.80 1.70
C ILE A 50 -1.05 -13.73 1.27
N GLY A 51 -1.76 -12.69 1.70
CA GLY A 51 -3.11 -12.40 1.21
C GLY A 51 -3.06 -11.73 -0.16
N ILE A 52 -3.76 -12.29 -1.14
CA ILE A 52 -3.81 -11.76 -2.50
C ILE A 52 -5.21 -11.28 -2.80
N SER A 53 -5.33 -9.97 -2.99
CA SER A 53 -6.59 -9.31 -3.35
C SER A 53 -6.72 -9.08 -4.87
N GLY A 54 -5.63 -9.17 -5.61
CA GLY A 54 -5.56 -8.77 -7.02
C GLY A 54 -5.31 -7.27 -7.22
N GLY A 55 -5.07 -6.52 -6.13
CA GLY A 55 -4.66 -5.12 -6.17
C GLY A 55 -3.14 -4.93 -6.24
N LEU A 56 -2.71 -3.69 -6.49
CA LEU A 56 -1.30 -3.32 -6.70
C LEU A 56 -0.36 -3.76 -5.57
N ASP A 57 -0.76 -3.56 -4.32
CA ASP A 57 0.11 -3.80 -3.17
C ASP A 57 0.38 -5.28 -2.94
N SER A 58 -0.66 -6.11 -3.02
CA SER A 58 -0.54 -7.56 -2.91
C SER A 58 0.23 -8.14 -4.10
N THR A 59 0.05 -7.57 -5.29
CA THR A 59 0.80 -7.94 -6.49
C THR A 59 2.30 -7.68 -6.31
N LEU A 60 2.69 -6.46 -5.91
CA LEU A 60 4.12 -6.15 -5.67
C LEU A 60 4.70 -7.04 -4.56
N ALA A 61 3.96 -7.26 -3.47
CA ALA A 61 4.40 -8.10 -2.38
C ALA A 61 4.62 -9.56 -2.81
N LEU A 62 3.77 -10.09 -3.69
CA LEU A 62 3.93 -11.43 -4.27
C LEU A 62 5.18 -11.51 -5.16
N LEU A 63 5.38 -10.54 -6.06
CA LEU A 63 6.56 -10.47 -6.93
C LEU A 63 7.86 -10.41 -6.12
N VAL A 64 7.89 -9.61 -5.06
CA VAL A 64 9.03 -9.54 -4.13
C VAL A 64 9.26 -10.87 -3.39
N THR A 65 8.18 -11.54 -2.99
CA THR A 65 8.25 -12.84 -2.29
C THR A 65 8.80 -13.92 -3.22
N VAL A 66 8.35 -13.97 -4.48
CA VAL A 66 8.91 -14.87 -5.51
C VAL A 66 10.40 -14.64 -5.69
N ARG A 67 10.83 -13.38 -5.85
CA ARG A 67 12.26 -13.05 -5.97
C ARG A 67 13.07 -13.48 -4.74
N ALA A 68 12.52 -13.35 -3.53
CA ALA A 68 13.19 -13.79 -2.31
C ALA A 68 13.35 -15.32 -2.25
N PHE A 69 12.33 -16.07 -2.69
CA PHE A 69 12.37 -17.53 -2.75
C PHE A 69 13.38 -18.00 -3.80
N ASP A 70 13.36 -17.42 -5.00
CA ASP A 70 14.34 -17.72 -6.05
C ASP A 70 15.78 -17.46 -5.57
N GLN A 71 16.02 -16.35 -4.86
CA GLN A 71 17.32 -16.00 -4.28
C GLN A 71 17.80 -17.03 -3.26
N LEU A 72 16.90 -17.60 -2.46
CA LEU A 72 17.19 -18.64 -1.47
C LEU A 72 17.27 -20.06 -2.09
N GLY A 73 16.85 -20.21 -3.33
CA GLY A 73 16.70 -21.53 -3.96
C GLY A 73 15.57 -22.36 -3.35
N TYR A 74 14.56 -21.69 -2.79
CA TYR A 74 13.37 -22.34 -2.27
C TYR A 74 12.36 -22.63 -3.38
N ASP A 75 11.55 -23.68 -3.22
CA ASP A 75 10.47 -23.99 -4.15
C ASP A 75 9.36 -22.93 -3.98
N ARG A 76 8.89 -22.37 -5.10
CA ARG A 76 7.81 -21.36 -5.08
C ARG A 76 6.49 -21.90 -4.55
N SER A 77 6.27 -23.22 -4.54
CA SER A 77 5.13 -23.86 -3.86
C SER A 77 5.11 -23.64 -2.35
N GLY A 78 6.23 -23.24 -1.76
CA GLY A 78 6.30 -22.75 -0.37
C GLY A 78 5.68 -21.37 -0.17
N ILE A 79 5.32 -20.64 -1.23
CA ILE A 79 4.56 -19.39 -1.17
C ILE A 79 3.08 -19.74 -1.17
N VAL A 80 2.45 -19.66 -0.02
CA VAL A 80 1.01 -19.91 0.16
C VAL A 80 0.26 -18.60 -0.06
N ALA A 81 -0.25 -18.40 -1.25
CA ALA A 81 -1.03 -17.23 -1.64
C ALA A 81 -2.52 -17.49 -1.35
N VAL A 82 -3.10 -16.70 -0.46
CA VAL A 82 -4.49 -16.90 -0.01
C VAL A 82 -5.37 -15.80 -0.57
N THR A 83 -6.32 -16.16 -1.44
CA THR A 83 -7.41 -15.26 -1.82
C THR A 83 -8.60 -15.49 -0.89
N MET A 84 -9.17 -14.41 -0.38
CA MET A 84 -10.21 -14.45 0.64
C MET A 84 -11.42 -13.63 0.20
N PRO A 85 -12.26 -14.19 -0.72
CA PRO A 85 -13.44 -13.48 -1.19
C PRO A 85 -14.36 -13.09 -0.03
N GLY A 86 -14.77 -11.82 -0.02
CA GLY A 86 -15.70 -11.20 0.90
C GLY A 86 -16.85 -10.53 0.17
N PHE A 87 -17.51 -9.56 0.80
CA PHE A 87 -18.70 -8.92 0.25
C PHE A 87 -18.41 -7.92 -0.89
N GLY A 88 -17.17 -7.39 -0.97
CA GLY A 88 -16.77 -6.38 -1.96
C GLY A 88 -15.79 -6.89 -3.04
N THR A 89 -15.53 -8.20 -3.07
CA THR A 89 -14.61 -8.76 -4.08
C THR A 89 -15.25 -8.71 -5.47
N THR A 90 -14.55 -8.11 -6.44
CA THR A 90 -14.99 -8.06 -7.84
C THR A 90 -14.44 -9.23 -8.65
N ASP A 91 -15.16 -9.64 -9.70
CA ASP A 91 -14.73 -10.73 -10.60
C ASP A 91 -13.34 -10.43 -11.21
N ARG A 92 -13.06 -9.18 -11.56
CA ARG A 92 -11.80 -8.78 -12.19
C ARG A 92 -10.61 -8.94 -11.24
N THR A 93 -10.69 -8.38 -10.04
CA THR A 93 -9.60 -8.49 -9.05
C THR A 93 -9.40 -9.94 -8.61
N TYR A 94 -10.49 -10.70 -8.47
CA TYR A 94 -10.45 -12.12 -8.17
C TYR A 94 -9.72 -12.92 -9.26
N THR A 95 -10.07 -12.70 -10.54
CA THR A 95 -9.43 -13.38 -11.68
C THR A 95 -7.95 -13.04 -11.74
N ASN A 96 -7.59 -11.75 -11.63
CA ASN A 96 -6.18 -11.31 -11.62
C ASN A 96 -5.38 -11.98 -10.51
N ALA A 97 -5.95 -12.13 -9.31
CA ALA A 97 -5.29 -12.78 -8.19
C ALA A 97 -4.97 -14.25 -8.51
N ILE A 98 -5.94 -15.00 -9.05
CA ILE A 98 -5.77 -16.41 -9.40
C ILE A 98 -4.73 -16.60 -10.51
N GLU A 99 -4.89 -15.88 -11.61
CA GLU A 99 -4.01 -16.00 -12.78
C GLU A 99 -2.57 -15.65 -12.42
N LEU A 100 -2.35 -14.58 -11.67
CA LEU A 100 -1.02 -14.16 -11.24
C LEU A 100 -0.34 -15.23 -10.35
N VAL A 101 -1.06 -15.76 -9.35
CA VAL A 101 -0.51 -16.77 -8.45
C VAL A 101 -0.13 -18.04 -9.20
N GLN A 102 -1.01 -18.51 -10.11
CA GLN A 102 -0.78 -19.70 -10.91
C GLN A 102 0.41 -19.53 -11.87
N SER A 103 0.47 -18.40 -12.59
CA SER A 103 1.55 -18.11 -13.53
C SER A 103 2.91 -17.98 -12.84
N LEU A 104 2.95 -17.53 -11.59
CA LEU A 104 4.17 -17.44 -10.79
C LEU A 104 4.58 -18.76 -10.11
N GLY A 105 3.72 -19.79 -10.14
CA GLY A 105 4.00 -21.13 -9.57
C GLY A 105 3.87 -21.19 -8.04
N ALA A 106 3.11 -20.30 -7.41
CA ALA A 106 2.83 -20.31 -5.98
C ALA A 106 1.62 -21.23 -5.65
N ASP A 107 1.51 -21.68 -4.38
CA ASP A 107 0.38 -22.46 -3.86
C ASP A 107 -0.84 -21.55 -3.62
N LEU A 108 -1.88 -21.72 -4.43
CA LEU A 108 -3.11 -20.93 -4.33
C LEU A 108 -4.09 -21.58 -3.37
N ARG A 109 -4.55 -20.83 -2.38
CA ARG A 109 -5.67 -21.22 -1.51
C ARG A 109 -6.79 -20.20 -1.59
N GLU A 110 -8.02 -20.70 -1.72
CA GLU A 110 -9.22 -19.87 -1.68
C GLU A 110 -9.99 -20.16 -0.40
N ILE A 111 -10.23 -19.13 0.41
CA ILE A 111 -10.92 -19.21 1.69
C ILE A 111 -11.93 -18.06 1.77
N SER A 112 -13.22 -18.34 1.56
CA SER A 112 -14.27 -17.34 1.74
C SER A 112 -14.40 -16.92 3.20
N ILE A 113 -14.51 -15.60 3.44
CA ILE A 113 -14.71 -15.04 4.79
C ILE A 113 -16.19 -14.77 5.10
N VAL A 114 -17.08 -14.98 4.16
CA VAL A 114 -18.49 -14.53 4.26
C VAL A 114 -19.17 -15.13 5.48
N ASP A 115 -19.14 -16.46 5.63
CA ASP A 115 -19.87 -17.14 6.71
C ASP A 115 -19.30 -16.79 8.09
N SER A 116 -17.98 -16.71 8.24
CA SER A 116 -17.33 -16.36 9.51
C SER A 116 -17.62 -14.91 9.91
N VAL A 117 -17.61 -13.97 8.96
CA VAL A 117 -17.94 -12.57 9.24
C VAL A 117 -19.43 -12.42 9.59
N LEU A 118 -20.35 -13.10 8.90
CA LEU A 118 -21.78 -13.10 9.25
C LEU A 118 -22.03 -13.67 10.64
N GLN A 119 -21.34 -14.77 11.01
CA GLN A 119 -21.41 -15.31 12.36
C GLN A 119 -20.89 -14.30 13.38
N HIS A 120 -19.76 -13.64 13.09
CA HIS A 120 -19.21 -12.61 13.96
C HIS A 120 -20.17 -11.42 14.15
N PHE A 121 -20.84 -10.96 13.08
CA PHE A 121 -21.86 -9.91 13.20
C PHE A 121 -23.01 -10.33 14.11
N ALA A 122 -23.50 -11.57 13.96
CA ALA A 122 -24.55 -12.10 14.82
C ALA A 122 -24.11 -12.14 16.30
N ASP A 123 -22.87 -12.58 16.58
CA ASP A 123 -22.32 -12.70 17.94
C ASP A 123 -22.18 -11.35 18.65
N ILE A 124 -21.81 -10.29 17.92
CA ILE A 124 -21.67 -8.93 18.48
C ILE A 124 -22.94 -8.09 18.38
N GLY A 125 -24.00 -8.60 17.73
CA GLY A 125 -25.26 -7.90 17.53
C GLY A 125 -25.17 -6.75 16.51
N HIS A 126 -24.27 -6.85 15.53
CA HIS A 126 -24.16 -5.90 14.42
C HIS A 126 -25.11 -6.27 13.27
N ASP A 127 -25.81 -5.29 12.74
CA ASP A 127 -26.69 -5.49 11.59
C ASP A 127 -25.83 -5.58 10.31
N GLN A 128 -25.94 -6.69 9.59
CA GLN A 128 -25.19 -6.92 8.35
C GLN A 128 -25.48 -5.94 7.23
N ASP A 129 -26.62 -5.26 7.26
CA ASP A 129 -27.04 -4.28 6.26
C ASP A 129 -26.48 -2.87 6.57
N VAL A 130 -25.80 -2.69 7.72
CA VAL A 130 -25.13 -1.45 8.10
C VAL A 130 -23.65 -1.49 7.69
N HIS A 131 -23.32 -0.82 6.59
CA HIS A 131 -21.98 -0.78 6.01
C HIS A 131 -21.11 0.33 6.65
N ASP A 132 -20.78 0.17 7.91
CA ASP A 132 -19.96 1.11 8.68
C ASP A 132 -18.54 0.57 8.94
N VAL A 133 -17.79 1.28 9.81
CA VAL A 133 -16.43 0.91 10.19
C VAL A 133 -16.36 -0.50 10.85
N VAL A 134 -17.43 -0.98 11.47
CA VAL A 134 -17.48 -2.33 12.06
C VAL A 134 -17.53 -3.37 10.95
N TYR A 135 -18.37 -3.12 9.94
CA TYR A 135 -18.51 -3.97 8.76
C TYR A 135 -17.19 -4.17 8.01
N GLU A 136 -16.46 -3.07 7.77
CA GLU A 136 -15.16 -3.12 7.10
C GLU A 136 -14.09 -3.78 7.96
N ASN A 137 -13.95 -3.34 9.21
CA ASN A 137 -12.91 -3.82 10.11
C ASN A 137 -13.04 -5.30 10.48
N ALA A 138 -14.27 -5.82 10.57
CA ALA A 138 -14.50 -7.25 10.84
C ALA A 138 -13.94 -8.11 9.70
N GLN A 139 -14.21 -7.75 8.46
CA GLN A 139 -13.67 -8.46 7.29
C GLN A 139 -12.13 -8.41 7.24
N ALA A 140 -11.53 -7.24 7.47
CA ALA A 140 -10.08 -7.10 7.47
C ALA A 140 -9.41 -7.94 8.57
N ARG A 141 -10.01 -8.01 9.77
CA ARG A 141 -9.48 -8.82 10.87
C ARG A 141 -9.65 -10.31 10.63
N GLU A 142 -10.77 -10.74 10.05
CA GLU A 142 -10.98 -12.14 9.67
C GLU A 142 -9.93 -12.62 8.68
N ARG A 143 -9.65 -11.81 7.64
CA ARG A 143 -8.57 -12.11 6.69
C ARG A 143 -7.22 -12.25 7.38
N THR A 144 -6.90 -11.35 8.30
CA THR A 144 -5.63 -11.39 9.03
C THR A 144 -5.55 -12.62 9.93
N GLN A 145 -6.63 -12.98 10.63
CA GLN A 145 -6.69 -14.19 11.45
C GLN A 145 -6.40 -15.44 10.62
N ILE A 146 -7.07 -15.58 9.47
CA ILE A 146 -6.86 -16.72 8.55
C ILE A 146 -5.39 -16.79 8.12
N LEU A 147 -4.79 -15.68 7.70
CA LEU A 147 -3.38 -15.66 7.28
C LEU A 147 -2.43 -16.10 8.40
N MET A 148 -2.65 -15.62 9.63
CA MET A 148 -1.83 -15.98 10.78
C MET A 148 -1.96 -17.46 11.14
N ASP A 149 -3.18 -18.02 11.10
CA ASP A 149 -3.42 -19.43 11.41
C ASP A 149 -2.89 -20.35 10.29
N VAL A 150 -3.04 -19.96 9.02
CA VAL A 150 -2.41 -20.68 7.89
C VAL A 150 -0.89 -20.68 8.04
N ALA A 151 -0.29 -19.56 8.42
CA ALA A 151 1.15 -19.47 8.66
C ALA A 151 1.59 -20.44 9.78
N ASN A 152 0.81 -20.55 10.86
CA ASN A 152 1.08 -21.53 11.92
C ASN A 152 0.99 -22.97 11.41
N GLN A 153 0.01 -23.30 10.54
CA GLN A 153 -0.14 -24.63 9.97
C GLN A 153 1.06 -25.07 9.12
N VAL A 154 1.63 -24.13 8.35
CA VAL A 154 2.76 -24.42 7.46
C VAL A 154 4.12 -24.07 8.07
N SER A 155 4.16 -23.62 9.33
CA SER A 155 5.36 -23.09 10.00
C SER A 155 6.00 -21.95 9.19
N GLY A 156 5.17 -21.14 8.54
CA GLY A 156 5.54 -20.07 7.64
C GLY A 156 5.50 -18.68 8.30
N MET A 157 5.72 -17.67 7.47
CA MET A 157 5.71 -16.26 7.85
C MET A 157 4.65 -15.50 7.07
N VAL A 158 3.82 -14.70 7.75
CA VAL A 158 2.86 -13.80 7.08
C VAL A 158 3.60 -12.59 6.51
N ILE A 159 3.47 -12.39 5.20
CA ILE A 159 4.01 -11.27 4.47
C ILE A 159 2.96 -10.16 4.36
N GLY A 160 3.30 -8.98 4.87
CA GLY A 160 2.43 -7.81 4.81
C GLY A 160 2.54 -7.10 3.45
N THR A 161 1.39 -6.66 2.96
CA THR A 161 1.26 -6.01 1.66
C THR A 161 1.15 -4.48 1.75
N GLY A 162 0.79 -3.94 2.93
CA GLY A 162 0.59 -2.51 3.15
C GLY A 162 1.80 -1.66 2.80
N ASP A 163 1.56 -0.55 2.13
CA ASP A 163 2.58 0.37 1.61
C ASP A 163 2.86 1.56 2.55
N LEU A 164 3.86 2.37 2.18
CA LEU A 164 4.28 3.54 2.97
C LEU A 164 3.18 4.60 3.07
N SER A 165 2.40 4.82 2.02
CA SER A 165 1.35 5.84 1.97
C SER A 165 0.18 5.48 2.87
N GLU A 166 -0.23 4.20 2.86
CA GLU A 166 -1.24 3.66 3.78
C GLU A 166 -0.79 3.76 5.23
N LEU A 167 0.47 3.44 5.51
CA LEU A 167 1.07 3.61 6.84
C LEU A 167 1.12 5.08 7.28
N ALA A 168 1.40 6.00 6.36
CA ALA A 168 1.42 7.43 6.65
C ALA A 168 0.03 7.96 7.03
N LEU A 169 -0.99 7.58 6.27
CA LEU A 169 -2.38 8.02 6.46
C LEU A 169 -3.14 7.19 7.49
N GLY A 170 -2.57 6.05 7.92
CA GLY A 170 -3.27 5.06 8.74
C GLY A 170 -4.47 4.47 8.03
N TRP A 171 -4.41 4.34 6.70
CA TRP A 171 -5.45 3.73 5.88
C TRP A 171 -5.29 2.20 5.89
N ALA A 172 -5.55 1.62 7.03
CA ALA A 172 -5.53 0.19 7.29
C ALA A 172 -6.28 -0.08 8.60
N THR A 173 -6.89 -1.25 8.72
CA THR A 173 -7.56 -1.68 9.95
C THR A 173 -6.54 -2.06 11.01
N TYR A 174 -6.59 -1.40 12.17
CA TYR A 174 -5.75 -1.77 13.30
C TYR A 174 -6.00 -3.22 13.72
N ASN A 175 -4.93 -3.98 13.89
CA ASN A 175 -4.98 -5.43 14.16
C ASN A 175 -5.75 -6.21 13.08
N GLY A 176 -5.73 -5.71 11.85
CA GLY A 176 -6.23 -6.35 10.64
C GLY A 176 -5.13 -6.35 9.60
N ASP A 177 -5.39 -5.82 8.42
CA ASP A 177 -4.44 -5.69 7.30
C ASP A 177 -3.20 -4.85 7.64
N GLN A 178 -3.25 -4.01 8.68
CA GLN A 178 -2.07 -3.36 9.26
C GLN A 178 -1.01 -4.36 9.75
N MET A 179 -1.41 -5.58 10.17
CA MET A 179 -0.53 -6.52 10.87
C MET A 179 0.01 -7.60 9.94
N SER A 180 1.29 -7.89 10.12
CA SER A 180 1.98 -9.01 9.47
C SER A 180 3.24 -9.36 10.28
N MET A 181 3.96 -10.39 9.85
CA MET A 181 5.25 -10.74 10.45
C MET A 181 6.42 -10.03 9.77
N TYR A 182 6.27 -9.63 8.49
CA TYR A 182 7.24 -8.82 7.74
C TYR A 182 6.54 -8.06 6.62
N GLY A 183 6.66 -6.72 6.61
CA GLY A 183 6.01 -5.84 5.61
C GLY A 183 6.97 -5.48 4.48
N VAL A 184 6.90 -6.15 3.34
CA VAL A 184 7.84 -5.94 2.24
C VAL A 184 7.69 -4.60 1.54
N ASN A 185 6.50 -3.99 1.57
CA ASN A 185 6.21 -2.70 0.97
C ASN A 185 6.24 -1.52 1.97
N ALA A 186 6.61 -1.76 3.24
CA ALA A 186 6.48 -0.77 4.32
C ALA A 186 7.22 0.58 4.09
N SER A 187 8.16 0.65 3.18
CA SER A 187 8.85 1.89 2.79
C SER A 187 8.70 2.24 1.31
N VAL A 188 7.78 1.60 0.60
CA VAL A 188 7.45 1.85 -0.81
C VAL A 188 6.15 2.63 -0.87
N PRO A 189 6.11 3.91 -1.28
CA PRO A 189 4.87 4.67 -1.39
C PRO A 189 4.01 4.21 -2.58
N LYS A 190 2.71 4.48 -2.56
CA LYS A 190 1.73 4.03 -3.56
C LYS A 190 2.13 4.38 -5.00
N THR A 191 2.65 5.58 -5.21
CA THR A 191 3.15 6.02 -6.53
C THR A 191 4.31 5.16 -7.03
N LEU A 192 5.20 4.75 -6.13
CA LEU A 192 6.32 3.87 -6.45
C LEU A 192 5.88 2.41 -6.61
N VAL A 193 4.87 1.93 -5.84
CA VAL A 193 4.28 0.59 -6.02
C VAL A 193 3.82 0.42 -7.46
N ARG A 194 3.00 1.36 -7.94
CA ARG A 194 2.49 1.35 -9.32
C ARG A 194 3.63 1.32 -10.36
N TYR A 195 4.64 2.16 -10.16
CA TYR A 195 5.79 2.26 -11.04
C TYR A 195 6.62 0.96 -11.09
N LEU A 196 6.80 0.29 -9.94
CA LEU A 196 7.53 -0.98 -9.86
C LEU A 196 6.75 -2.14 -10.51
N VAL A 197 5.41 -2.17 -10.34
CA VAL A 197 4.58 -3.18 -11.02
C VAL A 197 4.62 -2.99 -12.54
N ASP A 198 4.58 -1.73 -13.02
CA ASP A 198 4.73 -1.41 -14.44
C ASP A 198 6.10 -1.85 -14.98
N TYR A 199 7.17 -1.56 -14.25
CA TYR A 199 8.50 -2.07 -14.60
C TYR A 199 8.58 -3.61 -14.63
N CYS A 200 7.94 -4.30 -13.68
CA CYS A 200 7.91 -5.76 -13.68
C CYS A 200 7.15 -6.30 -14.89
N ALA A 201 6.06 -5.65 -15.32
CA ALA A 201 5.33 -6.05 -16.53
C ALA A 201 6.23 -5.96 -17.77
N ASP A 202 6.98 -4.84 -17.94
CA ASP A 202 7.96 -4.70 -19.03
C ASP A 202 9.02 -5.81 -18.97
N ALA A 203 9.58 -6.08 -17.79
CA ALA A 203 10.63 -7.06 -17.60
C ALA A 203 10.17 -8.50 -17.90
N TYR A 204 8.94 -8.87 -17.54
CA TYR A 204 8.36 -10.17 -17.88
C TYR A 204 8.07 -10.29 -19.38
N GLU A 205 7.56 -9.25 -20.03
CA GLU A 205 7.36 -9.19 -21.47
C GLU A 205 8.69 -9.37 -22.24
N GLU A 206 9.77 -8.71 -21.82
CA GLU A 206 11.12 -8.86 -22.38
C GLU A 206 11.67 -10.30 -22.22
N GLN A 207 11.24 -11.03 -21.20
CA GLN A 207 11.62 -12.43 -20.95
C GLN A 207 10.75 -13.43 -21.72
N GLY A 208 9.68 -12.97 -22.41
CA GLY A 208 8.71 -13.81 -23.12
C GLY A 208 7.65 -14.44 -22.22
N GLU A 209 7.49 -13.93 -21.01
CA GLU A 209 6.46 -14.34 -20.03
C GLU A 209 5.19 -13.48 -20.21
N ASP A 210 4.60 -13.54 -21.39
CA ASP A 210 3.52 -12.65 -21.84
C ASP A 210 2.26 -12.76 -20.96
N GLU A 211 1.97 -13.94 -20.41
CA GLU A 211 0.82 -14.16 -19.53
C GLU A 211 0.94 -13.36 -18.25
N ILE A 212 2.11 -13.39 -17.60
CA ILE A 212 2.37 -12.62 -16.38
C ILE A 212 2.31 -11.12 -16.69
N ALA A 213 2.96 -10.68 -17.78
CA ALA A 213 2.95 -9.28 -18.20
C ALA A 213 1.52 -8.78 -18.44
N HIS A 214 0.66 -9.59 -19.08
CA HIS A 214 -0.74 -9.23 -19.32
C HIS A 214 -1.52 -9.03 -18.02
N VAL A 215 -1.42 -9.95 -17.06
CA VAL A 215 -2.10 -9.83 -15.76
C VAL A 215 -1.60 -8.59 -15.01
N LEU A 216 -0.29 -8.31 -15.02
CA LEU A 216 0.26 -7.11 -14.37
C LEU A 216 -0.26 -5.82 -15.01
N ARG A 217 -0.44 -5.76 -16.33
CA ARG A 217 -1.07 -4.63 -17.03
C ARG A 217 -2.53 -4.48 -16.63
N ASP A 218 -3.29 -5.58 -16.51
CA ASP A 218 -4.68 -5.52 -16.06
C ASP A 218 -4.83 -5.04 -14.61
N VAL A 219 -3.92 -5.45 -13.73
CA VAL A 219 -3.85 -4.92 -12.35
C VAL A 219 -3.57 -3.41 -12.35
N LEU A 220 -2.66 -2.92 -13.21
CA LEU A 220 -2.37 -1.49 -13.36
C LEU A 220 -3.56 -0.67 -13.86
N ASP A 221 -4.39 -1.26 -14.71
CA ASP A 221 -5.59 -0.62 -15.27
C ASP A 221 -6.82 -0.73 -14.34
N THR A 222 -6.70 -1.46 -13.23
CA THR A 222 -7.77 -1.61 -12.25
C THR A 222 -7.74 -0.42 -11.28
N PRO A 223 -8.86 0.33 -11.11
CA PRO A 223 -8.93 1.41 -10.14
C PRO A 223 -8.71 0.90 -8.71
N VAL A 224 -8.00 1.70 -7.90
CA VAL A 224 -7.87 1.41 -6.46
C VAL A 224 -9.22 1.60 -5.79
N SER A 225 -9.81 0.52 -5.29
CA SER A 225 -11.14 0.52 -4.65
C SER A 225 -11.08 -0.15 -3.27
N PRO A 226 -11.94 0.26 -2.33
CA PRO A 226 -12.09 -0.46 -1.08
C PRO A 226 -12.81 -1.80 -1.36
N GLU A 227 -12.09 -2.91 -1.22
CA GLU A 227 -12.60 -4.28 -1.43
C GLU A 227 -13.53 -4.78 -0.31
N LEU A 228 -13.84 -3.93 0.65
CA LEU A 228 -14.61 -4.28 1.85
C LEU A 228 -16.10 -3.92 1.74
N LEU A 229 -16.45 -3.00 0.84
CA LEU A 229 -17.83 -2.57 0.61
C LEU A 229 -18.44 -3.32 -0.60
N PRO A 230 -19.72 -3.71 -0.54
CA PRO A 230 -20.38 -4.34 -1.68
C PRO A 230 -20.32 -3.43 -2.92
N SER A 231 -20.10 -4.04 -4.09
CA SER A 231 -20.22 -3.34 -5.37
C SER A 231 -21.68 -2.92 -5.61
N ALA A 232 -21.90 -1.83 -6.39
CA ALA A 232 -23.22 -1.47 -6.85
C ALA A 232 -23.87 -2.61 -7.65
N ALA A 233 -25.21 -2.60 -7.74
CA ALA A 233 -25.99 -3.66 -8.41
C ALA A 233 -25.62 -3.87 -9.89
N ASP A 234 -24.96 -2.89 -10.52
CA ASP A 234 -24.45 -2.94 -11.90
C ASP A 234 -22.96 -3.37 -11.98
N GLY A 235 -22.33 -3.74 -10.84
CA GLY A 235 -20.92 -4.10 -10.75
C GLY A 235 -19.96 -2.91 -10.76
N SER A 236 -20.48 -1.68 -10.78
CA SER A 236 -19.63 -0.48 -10.67
C SER A 236 -19.12 -0.28 -9.25
N ILE A 237 -17.92 0.28 -9.12
CA ILE A 237 -17.33 0.65 -7.85
C ILE A 237 -17.98 1.97 -7.41
N GLU A 238 -18.86 1.93 -6.40
CA GLU A 238 -19.53 3.12 -5.89
C GLU A 238 -18.58 4.14 -5.26
N GLN A 239 -17.44 3.68 -4.73
CA GLN A 239 -16.54 4.55 -3.98
C GLN A 239 -15.08 4.19 -4.27
N LYS A 240 -14.31 5.13 -4.80
CA LYS A 240 -12.86 4.99 -4.94
C LYS A 240 -12.20 5.35 -3.61
N THR A 241 -11.14 4.64 -3.26
CA THR A 241 -10.34 4.95 -2.06
C THR A 241 -9.88 6.41 -2.06
N GLU A 242 -9.47 6.93 -3.22
CA GLU A 242 -9.02 8.32 -3.38
C GLU A 242 -10.12 9.37 -3.15
N ASP A 243 -11.40 9.02 -3.31
CA ASP A 243 -12.51 9.93 -2.99
C ASP A 243 -12.62 10.18 -1.47
N LEU A 244 -12.19 9.21 -0.66
CA LEU A 244 -12.23 9.27 0.80
C LEU A 244 -10.93 9.80 1.43
N VAL A 245 -9.82 9.37 0.89
CA VAL A 245 -8.47 9.60 1.46
C VAL A 245 -7.78 10.74 0.75
N GLY A 246 -8.06 10.96 -0.52
CA GLY A 246 -7.41 11.89 -1.44
C GLY A 246 -6.39 11.22 -2.36
N PRO A 247 -5.93 11.97 -3.37
CA PRO A 247 -4.96 11.48 -4.34
C PRO A 247 -3.64 11.09 -3.68
N TYR A 248 -3.22 9.84 -3.87
CA TYR A 248 -1.97 9.34 -3.29
C TYR A 248 -0.74 10.12 -3.76
N GLU A 249 -0.74 10.64 -4.99
CA GLU A 249 0.39 11.44 -5.48
C GLU A 249 0.61 12.74 -4.66
N LEU A 250 -0.47 13.39 -4.21
CA LEU A 250 -0.36 14.53 -3.28
C LEU A 250 0.15 14.09 -1.91
N HIS A 251 -0.37 12.99 -1.37
CA HIS A 251 0.06 12.49 -0.06
C HIS A 251 1.51 12.05 -0.05
N ASP A 252 1.97 11.37 -1.09
CA ASP A 252 3.36 10.97 -1.25
C ASP A 252 4.28 12.19 -1.36
N PHE A 253 3.87 13.20 -2.13
CA PHE A 253 4.58 14.46 -2.21
C PHE A 253 4.68 15.16 -0.84
N PHE A 254 3.57 15.25 -0.09
CA PHE A 254 3.56 15.85 1.24
C PHE A 254 4.47 15.06 2.19
N LEU A 255 4.34 13.75 2.21
CA LEU A 255 5.13 12.84 3.03
C LEU A 255 6.63 13.01 2.78
N PHE A 256 7.05 13.08 1.52
CA PHE A 256 8.44 13.30 1.14
C PHE A 256 8.98 14.60 1.70
N HIS A 257 8.28 15.71 1.47
CA HIS A 257 8.74 17.03 1.89
C HIS A 257 8.71 17.22 3.40
N VAL A 258 7.75 16.61 4.09
CA VAL A 258 7.66 16.63 5.56
C VAL A 258 8.79 15.82 6.17
N LEU A 259 8.99 14.58 5.77
CA LEU A 259 9.93 13.68 6.44
C LEU A 259 11.36 13.84 5.93
N ARG A 260 11.55 13.95 4.62
CA ARG A 260 12.90 14.06 4.05
C ARG A 260 13.54 15.42 4.29
N HIS A 261 12.73 16.48 4.27
CA HIS A 261 13.22 17.86 4.33
C HIS A 261 12.82 18.62 5.57
N GLY A 262 11.98 18.05 6.45
CA GLY A 262 11.48 18.73 7.64
C GLY A 262 10.70 20.02 7.29
N SER A 263 10.02 20.05 6.14
CA SER A 263 9.31 21.24 5.68
C SER A 263 8.03 21.45 6.48
N GLY A 264 7.80 22.68 6.95
CA GLY A 264 6.54 23.07 7.59
C GLY A 264 5.39 23.23 6.57
N PRO A 265 4.12 23.34 7.07
CA PRO A 265 2.93 23.30 6.23
C PRO A 265 2.91 24.30 5.07
N LEU A 266 3.21 25.58 5.34
CA LEU A 266 3.22 26.61 4.30
C LEU A 266 4.30 26.38 3.22
N LYS A 267 5.42 25.77 3.61
CA LYS A 267 6.45 25.41 2.64
C LYS A 267 6.03 24.22 1.80
N VAL A 268 5.41 23.20 2.39
CA VAL A 268 4.87 22.05 1.66
C VAL A 268 3.81 22.49 0.67
N LEU A 269 2.84 23.31 1.12
CA LEU A 269 1.82 23.89 0.26
C LEU A 269 2.44 24.63 -0.94
N ARG A 270 3.42 25.51 -0.67
CA ARG A 270 4.09 26.26 -1.71
C ARG A 270 4.80 25.39 -2.75
N LEU A 271 5.43 24.32 -2.29
CA LEU A 271 6.10 23.35 -3.16
C LEU A 271 5.07 22.56 -3.99
N ALA A 272 3.95 22.16 -3.40
CA ALA A 272 2.88 21.48 -4.09
C ALA A 272 2.20 22.36 -5.17
N GLU A 273 1.94 23.63 -4.86
CA GLU A 273 1.48 24.62 -5.86
C GLU A 273 2.44 24.75 -7.05
N CYS A 274 3.76 24.65 -6.80
CA CYS A 274 4.77 24.73 -7.84
C CYS A 274 4.89 23.42 -8.64
N ALA A 275 4.52 22.27 -8.07
CA ALA A 275 4.59 20.98 -8.73
C ALA A 275 3.31 20.63 -9.50
N PHE A 276 2.13 20.94 -8.93
CA PHE A 276 0.83 20.48 -9.42
C PHE A 276 -0.17 21.60 -9.75
N GLY A 277 0.12 22.84 -9.32
CA GLY A 277 -0.84 23.94 -9.43
C GLY A 277 -1.00 24.50 -10.84
N THR A 278 -1.94 25.43 -10.97
CA THR A 278 -2.22 26.12 -12.24
C THR A 278 -1.00 26.84 -12.78
N GLY A 279 -0.74 26.67 -14.07
CA GLY A 279 0.44 27.23 -14.77
C GLY A 279 1.70 26.38 -14.69
N THR A 280 1.60 25.16 -14.14
CA THR A 280 2.65 24.12 -14.22
C THR A 280 2.39 23.18 -15.41
N ASP A 281 3.38 22.36 -15.78
CA ASP A 281 3.22 21.36 -16.83
C ASP A 281 2.19 20.27 -16.44
N GLN A 282 1.95 20.09 -15.14
CA GLN A 282 0.98 19.10 -14.61
C GLN A 282 -0.43 19.68 -14.49
N GLU A 283 -0.60 20.92 -14.04
CA GLU A 283 -1.86 21.67 -13.87
C GLU A 283 -3.07 20.81 -13.41
N ILE A 284 -2.85 19.91 -12.42
CA ILE A 284 -3.85 18.91 -12.04
C ILE A 284 -4.74 19.41 -10.91
N TYR A 285 -4.18 20.20 -9.95
CA TYR A 285 -4.87 20.59 -8.72
C TYR A 285 -4.87 22.11 -8.51
N ASP A 286 -6.03 22.65 -8.19
CA ASP A 286 -6.12 24.04 -7.75
C ASP A 286 -5.65 24.22 -6.30
N HIS A 287 -5.51 25.47 -5.87
CA HIS A 287 -5.06 25.84 -4.54
C HIS A 287 -5.94 25.23 -3.43
N GLU A 288 -7.27 25.29 -3.59
CA GLU A 288 -8.24 24.83 -2.58
C GLU A 288 -8.13 23.32 -2.39
N THR A 289 -8.00 22.57 -3.46
CA THR A 289 -7.79 21.12 -3.45
C THR A 289 -6.48 20.73 -2.75
N ILE A 290 -5.37 21.41 -3.07
CA ILE A 290 -4.07 21.16 -2.42
C ILE A 290 -4.16 21.44 -0.91
N VAL A 291 -4.75 22.58 -0.51
CA VAL A 291 -4.92 22.95 0.91
C VAL A 291 -5.80 21.94 1.62
N HIS A 292 -6.91 21.52 1.01
CA HIS A 292 -7.82 20.52 1.58
C HIS A 292 -7.08 19.22 1.92
N TRP A 293 -6.40 18.64 0.94
CA TRP A 293 -5.71 17.36 1.12
C TRP A 293 -4.48 17.46 2.03
N LEU A 294 -3.80 18.60 2.06
CA LEU A 294 -2.72 18.84 3.01
C LEU A 294 -3.24 18.90 4.46
N LYS A 295 -4.41 19.52 4.69
CA LYS A 295 -5.08 19.50 6.00
C LYS A 295 -5.50 18.06 6.38
N VAL A 296 -6.03 17.28 5.44
CA VAL A 296 -6.36 15.86 5.65
C VAL A 296 -5.11 15.06 5.98
N PHE A 297 -4.03 15.23 5.21
CA PHE A 297 -2.74 14.57 5.47
C PHE A 297 -2.28 14.81 6.91
N TYR A 298 -2.19 16.05 7.38
CA TYR A 298 -1.71 16.32 8.74
C TYR A 298 -2.63 15.74 9.81
N ARG A 299 -3.97 15.85 9.65
CA ARG A 299 -4.91 15.25 10.61
C ARG A 299 -4.68 13.75 10.73
N ARG A 300 -4.63 13.04 9.60
CA ARG A 300 -4.45 11.58 9.59
C ARG A 300 -3.05 11.19 10.05
N PHE A 301 -2.01 11.83 9.54
CA PHE A 301 -0.63 11.53 9.91
C PHE A 301 -0.41 11.57 11.43
N PHE A 302 -0.97 12.53 12.12
CA PHE A 302 -0.87 12.62 13.59
C PHE A 302 -1.81 11.65 14.29
N SER A 303 -3.10 11.63 13.96
CA SER A 303 -4.10 10.84 14.68
C SER A 303 -3.90 9.33 14.53
N GLN A 304 -3.24 8.88 13.47
CA GLN A 304 -3.03 7.46 13.18
C GLN A 304 -1.66 6.92 13.64
N GLN A 305 -0.90 7.70 14.40
CA GLN A 305 0.42 7.28 14.89
C GLN A 305 0.38 5.99 15.72
N PHE A 306 -0.68 5.73 16.47
CA PHE A 306 -0.82 4.51 17.26
C PHE A 306 -0.73 3.23 16.41
N LYS A 307 -1.18 3.27 15.15
CA LYS A 307 -1.05 2.15 14.20
C LYS A 307 0.41 1.93 13.83
N ARG A 308 1.17 2.99 13.57
CA ARG A 308 2.60 2.92 13.23
C ARG A 308 3.45 2.45 14.40
N SER A 309 3.03 2.71 15.64
CA SER A 309 3.73 2.21 16.83
C SER A 309 3.81 0.68 16.90
N ALA A 310 2.87 -0.02 16.25
CA ALA A 310 2.79 -1.48 16.18
C ALA A 310 3.09 -2.03 14.77
N MET A 311 3.63 -1.21 13.84
CA MET A 311 3.91 -1.70 12.50
C MET A 311 4.99 -2.81 12.49
N PRO A 312 4.88 -3.80 11.59
CA PRO A 312 5.87 -4.85 11.45
C PRO A 312 7.21 -4.33 10.95
N ASP A 313 8.26 -5.15 11.06
CA ASP A 313 9.53 -4.91 10.39
C ASP A 313 9.37 -4.97 8.87
N GLY A 314 10.22 -4.25 8.16
CA GLY A 314 10.27 -4.26 6.70
C GLY A 314 11.55 -3.61 6.18
N PRO A 315 11.84 -3.76 4.89
CA PRO A 315 13.02 -3.15 4.28
C PRO A 315 12.85 -1.64 4.13
N LYS A 316 13.96 -0.91 4.05
CA LYS A 316 14.00 0.51 3.74
C LYS A 316 14.63 0.71 2.37
N VAL A 317 13.82 1.00 1.36
CA VAL A 317 14.26 1.11 -0.04
C VAL A 317 14.71 2.53 -0.42
N GLY A 318 14.38 3.53 0.40
CA GLY A 318 14.65 4.93 0.09
C GLY A 318 15.02 5.75 1.32
N SER A 319 14.97 7.07 1.18
CA SER A 319 15.34 8.01 2.25
C SER A 319 14.25 8.25 3.30
N VAL A 320 13.02 7.78 3.06
CA VAL A 320 11.86 7.94 3.95
C VAL A 320 11.38 6.58 4.43
N SER A 321 11.14 6.47 5.73
CA SER A 321 10.52 5.32 6.37
C SER A 321 9.78 5.78 7.62
N LEU A 322 8.74 5.04 8.00
CA LEU A 322 7.90 5.32 9.17
C LEU A 322 8.16 4.36 10.32
N SER A 323 9.21 3.56 10.24
CA SER A 323 9.54 2.58 11.28
C SER A 323 9.76 3.26 12.64
N PRO A 324 9.01 2.86 13.69
CA PRO A 324 9.14 3.42 15.03
C PRO A 324 10.44 2.98 15.72
N ARG A 325 11.13 1.99 15.16
CA ARG A 325 12.36 1.43 15.72
C ARG A 325 13.60 2.28 15.46
N GLY A 326 13.55 3.18 14.47
CA GLY A 326 14.70 4.03 14.16
C GLY A 326 14.43 5.26 13.30
N ASP A 327 13.40 5.23 12.46
CA ASP A 327 13.17 6.28 11.46
C ASP A 327 12.23 7.38 11.94
N LEU A 328 11.05 7.02 12.46
CA LEU A 328 10.07 7.98 12.97
C LEU A 328 9.63 7.63 14.39
N ARG A 329 10.19 8.35 15.36
CA ARG A 329 9.79 8.25 16.77
C ARG A 329 8.85 9.40 17.10
N MET A 330 7.56 9.15 17.07
CA MET A 330 6.52 10.12 17.38
C MET A 330 5.58 9.56 18.43
N PRO A 331 5.22 10.35 19.49
CA PRO A 331 4.20 9.89 20.44
C PRO A 331 2.83 9.78 19.76
N SER A 332 2.05 8.78 20.16
CA SER A 332 0.69 8.60 19.64
C SER A 332 -0.26 9.75 19.98
N ASP A 333 0.04 10.49 21.02
CA ASP A 333 -0.75 11.65 21.49
C ASP A 333 -0.28 12.98 20.89
N ALA A 334 0.62 12.99 19.92
CA ALA A 334 1.07 14.20 19.25
C ALA A 334 -0.10 14.88 18.52
N SER A 335 -0.22 16.20 18.70
CA SER A 335 -1.30 16.99 18.09
C SER A 335 -0.86 17.67 16.80
N SER A 336 -1.73 17.64 15.79
CA SER A 336 -1.55 18.37 14.52
C SER A 336 -1.98 19.84 14.60
N SER A 337 -2.48 20.34 15.74
CA SER A 337 -3.14 21.63 15.85
C SER A 337 -2.29 22.82 15.39
N LEU A 338 -0.98 22.82 15.68
CA LEU A 338 -0.08 23.89 15.23
C LEU A 338 0.09 23.91 13.71
N TRP A 339 0.20 22.74 13.08
CA TRP A 339 0.31 22.62 11.61
C TRP A 339 -0.97 23.03 10.92
N LEU A 340 -2.14 22.68 11.48
CA LEU A 340 -3.44 23.05 10.93
C LEU A 340 -3.70 24.55 11.10
N SER A 341 -3.38 25.15 12.26
CA SER A 341 -3.56 26.58 12.46
C SER A 341 -2.70 27.45 11.53
N GLU A 342 -1.50 26.95 11.15
CA GLU A 342 -0.65 27.63 10.17
C GLU A 342 -1.33 27.67 8.78
N LEU A 343 -2.01 26.59 8.36
CA LEU A 343 -2.76 26.55 7.11
C LEU A 343 -4.06 27.36 7.18
N GLU A 344 -4.74 27.39 8.31
CA GLU A 344 -5.97 28.16 8.52
C GLU A 344 -5.71 29.68 8.49
N SER A 345 -4.50 30.12 8.86
CA SER A 345 -4.11 31.52 8.78
C SER A 345 -4.02 32.07 7.34
N LEU A 346 -4.11 31.21 6.32
CA LEU A 346 -4.18 31.63 4.91
C LEU A 346 -5.59 32.06 4.51
N ASP A 347 -6.61 31.57 5.20
CA ASP A 347 -8.03 31.83 4.92
C ASP A 347 -8.51 33.12 5.65
N ALA A 348 -7.66 33.73 6.51
CA ALA A 348 -7.93 34.96 7.29
C ALA A 348 -7.27 36.18 6.64
#